data_f2ce36eaa13b3d7a329eaf59a5c30a09
#
_entry.id   f2ce36eaa13b3d7a329eaf59a5c30a09
#
_cell.length_a   1.000
_cell.length_b   1.000
_cell.length_c   1.000
_cell.angle_alpha   90.00
_cell.angle_beta   90.00
_cell.angle_gamma   90.00
#
_symmetry.space_group_name_H-M   'P 1'
#
loop_
_entity.id
_entity.type
_entity.pdbx_description
1 polymer ?
#
loop_
_entity_poly.entity_id
_entity_poly.type
_entity_poly.pdbx_seq_one_letter_code
_entity_poly.pdbx_strand_id
1 'polypeptide(L)'
;MSNWITDNKPAAMVAGVGLLLSLGLSVTGYIVNSKRSELDKKISVASKEIKSANAAEITPSRASNEELEKELNRYAKAVTSLETAYKPFLASSALVPTTPTAFQNELKTFRDALIASCKKKNILITDTSSWLGFQVYSTQAPSVQAASTLGFELKAVNSLVNKLTDCGLSKFIKVYRPQLPIENPANNPEEDADEPNQAPWTPMPLEIAFQGNRESVLKAMNAITDSQDYLFTVNSIRIRNERMMPPPIANPAAAKPAAAQPAAGAASLT
;
A
#
# COMPACT_ATOMS: atom_id res chain seq x y z
N MET A 1 39.83 -51.73 -55.60
CA MET A 1 38.36 -51.84 -55.36
C MET A 1 37.57 -50.70 -56.00
N SER A 2 38.13 -49.88 -56.90
CA SER A 2 37.44 -48.73 -57.44
C SER A 2 36.73 -48.92 -58.80
N ASN A 3 36.84 -50.06 -59.46
CA ASN A 3 36.37 -50.25 -60.82
C ASN A 3 34.93 -50.80 -60.93
N TRP A 4 34.30 -51.29 -59.84
CA TRP A 4 32.97 -51.89 -59.89
C TRP A 4 31.90 -50.84 -60.25
N ILE A 5 32.06 -49.58 -59.73
CA ILE A 5 31.09 -48.46 -59.98
C ILE A 5 31.16 -48.04 -61.45
N THR A 6 32.36 -48.10 -62.10
CA THR A 6 32.51 -47.68 -63.50
C THR A 6 32.03 -48.72 -64.50
N ASP A 7 32.10 -50.01 -64.11
CA ASP A 7 31.68 -51.13 -64.95
C ASP A 7 30.19 -51.42 -64.86
N ASN A 8 29.55 -51.04 -63.76
CA ASN A 8 28.11 -51.28 -63.52
C ASN A 8 27.33 -49.97 -63.27
N LYS A 9 27.53 -48.99 -64.12
CA LYS A 9 26.86 -47.68 -64.01
C LYS A 9 25.32 -47.74 -63.81
N PRO A 10 24.54 -48.61 -64.50
CA PRO A 10 23.09 -48.64 -64.29
C PRO A 10 22.77 -49.25 -62.89
N ALA A 11 23.50 -50.23 -62.40
CA ALA A 11 23.26 -50.81 -61.06
C ALA A 11 23.65 -49.85 -59.94
N ALA A 12 24.75 -49.12 -60.12
CA ALA A 12 25.15 -48.09 -59.16
C ALA A 12 24.11 -46.89 -59.10
N MET A 13 23.52 -46.56 -60.25
CA MET A 13 22.48 -45.52 -60.28
C MET A 13 21.19 -45.95 -59.54
N VAL A 14 20.75 -47.21 -59.76
CA VAL A 14 19.57 -47.76 -59.08
C VAL A 14 19.83 -47.88 -57.59
N ALA A 15 21.01 -48.30 -57.16
CA ALA A 15 21.38 -48.36 -55.77
C ALA A 15 21.44 -46.97 -55.10
N GLY A 16 21.95 -45.93 -55.83
CA GLY A 16 21.98 -44.56 -55.39
C GLY A 16 20.60 -43.96 -55.19
N VAL A 17 19.70 -44.19 -56.15
CA VAL A 17 18.30 -43.73 -56.05
C VAL A 17 17.56 -44.44 -54.92
N GLY A 18 17.76 -45.74 -54.75
CA GLY A 18 17.18 -46.52 -53.64
C GLY A 18 17.63 -46.01 -52.26
N LEU A 19 18.92 -45.64 -52.13
CA LEU A 19 19.47 -45.09 -50.90
C LEU A 19 18.93 -43.69 -50.60
N LEU A 20 18.79 -42.86 -51.59
CA LEU A 20 18.17 -41.51 -51.42
C LEU A 20 16.67 -41.59 -51.06
N LEU A 21 15.93 -42.54 -51.68
CA LEU A 21 14.52 -42.73 -51.31
C LEU A 21 14.37 -43.30 -49.89
N SER A 22 15.21 -44.20 -49.47
CA SER A 22 15.18 -44.75 -48.10
C SER A 22 15.52 -43.71 -47.05
N LEU A 23 16.51 -42.82 -47.32
CA LEU A 23 16.82 -41.67 -46.45
C LEU A 23 15.66 -40.66 -46.40
N GLY A 24 15.04 -40.34 -47.54
CA GLY A 24 13.88 -39.48 -47.61
C GLY A 24 12.69 -40.00 -46.79
N LEU A 25 12.39 -41.28 -46.89
CA LEU A 25 11.34 -41.95 -46.13
C LEU A 25 11.64 -41.99 -44.63
N SER A 26 12.90 -42.17 -44.23
CA SER A 26 13.30 -42.16 -42.82
C SER A 26 13.17 -40.79 -42.20
N VAL A 27 13.55 -39.73 -42.91
CA VAL A 27 13.42 -38.31 -42.43
C VAL A 27 11.94 -37.93 -42.31
N THR A 28 11.11 -38.25 -43.31
CA THR A 28 9.67 -37.97 -43.23
C THR A 28 9.00 -38.75 -42.11
N GLY A 29 9.36 -40.04 -41.92
CA GLY A 29 8.89 -40.87 -40.81
C GLY A 29 9.26 -40.27 -39.43
N TYR A 30 10.48 -39.74 -39.29
CA TYR A 30 10.92 -39.08 -38.06
C TYR A 30 10.13 -37.78 -37.78
N ILE A 31 9.94 -36.95 -38.81
CA ILE A 31 9.16 -35.67 -38.66
C ILE A 31 7.71 -35.96 -38.31
N VAL A 32 7.08 -36.95 -38.97
CA VAL A 32 5.70 -37.33 -38.68
C VAL A 32 5.56 -37.88 -37.27
N ASN A 33 6.52 -38.75 -36.85
CA ASN A 33 6.49 -39.32 -35.52
C ASN A 33 6.73 -38.29 -34.41
N SER A 34 7.62 -37.32 -34.63
CA SER A 34 7.83 -36.19 -33.67
C SER A 34 6.61 -35.32 -33.54
N LYS A 35 5.93 -34.96 -34.64
CA LYS A 35 4.67 -34.22 -34.61
C LYS A 35 3.54 -35.02 -33.94
N ARG A 36 3.48 -36.33 -34.16
CA ARG A 36 2.51 -37.18 -33.48
C ARG A 36 2.74 -37.21 -31.97
N SER A 37 3.99 -37.36 -31.52
CA SER A 37 4.32 -37.29 -30.10
C SER A 37 3.98 -35.95 -29.44
N GLU A 38 4.15 -34.83 -30.16
CA GLU A 38 3.76 -33.52 -29.69
C GLU A 38 2.23 -33.36 -29.56
N LEU A 39 1.49 -33.86 -30.57
CA LEU A 39 0.03 -33.91 -30.56
C LEU A 39 -0.50 -34.79 -29.41
N ASP A 40 0.09 -35.98 -29.21
CA ASP A 40 -0.30 -36.87 -28.10
C ASP A 40 -0.06 -36.25 -26.73
N LYS A 41 1.04 -35.48 -26.57
CA LYS A 41 1.26 -34.68 -25.37
C LYS A 41 0.20 -33.58 -25.17
N LYS A 42 -0.14 -32.83 -26.21
CA LYS A 42 -1.18 -31.82 -26.16
C LYS A 42 -2.56 -32.40 -25.83
N ILE A 43 -2.91 -33.53 -26.42
CA ILE A 43 -4.14 -34.30 -26.13
C ILE A 43 -4.13 -34.80 -24.67
N SER A 44 -3.03 -35.30 -24.19
CA SER A 44 -2.89 -35.79 -22.80
C SER A 44 -3.03 -34.66 -21.79
N VAL A 45 -2.45 -33.45 -22.05
CA VAL A 45 -2.60 -32.27 -21.22
C VAL A 45 -4.06 -31.79 -21.22
N ALA A 46 -4.65 -31.61 -22.40
CA ALA A 46 -6.06 -31.20 -22.53
C ALA A 46 -7.01 -32.22 -21.87
N SER A 47 -6.75 -33.53 -21.98
CA SER A 47 -7.54 -34.56 -21.31
C SER A 47 -7.40 -34.52 -19.79
N LYS A 48 -6.20 -34.19 -19.26
CA LYS A 48 -6.02 -33.95 -17.82
C LYS A 48 -6.75 -32.72 -17.35
N GLU A 49 -6.68 -31.63 -18.10
CA GLU A 49 -7.42 -30.39 -17.79
C GLU A 49 -8.93 -30.61 -17.78
N ILE A 50 -9.47 -31.34 -18.78
CA ILE A 50 -10.88 -31.71 -18.82
C ILE A 50 -11.26 -32.60 -17.63
N LYS A 51 -10.40 -33.56 -17.28
CA LYS A 51 -10.64 -34.46 -16.12
C LYS A 51 -10.60 -33.66 -14.81
N SER A 52 -9.64 -32.74 -14.66
CA SER A 52 -9.57 -31.88 -13.47
C SER A 52 -10.75 -30.90 -13.40
N ALA A 53 -11.18 -30.35 -14.52
CA ALA A 53 -12.35 -29.49 -14.59
C ALA A 53 -13.66 -30.25 -14.27
N ASN A 54 -13.77 -31.52 -14.73
CA ASN A 54 -14.94 -32.37 -14.40
C ASN A 54 -14.91 -32.95 -12.97
N ALA A 55 -13.72 -33.01 -12.36
CA ALA A 55 -13.55 -33.40 -10.96
C ALA A 55 -13.66 -32.20 -9.98
N ALA A 56 -13.64 -30.97 -10.50
CA ALA A 56 -13.92 -29.78 -9.73
C ALA A 56 -15.41 -29.80 -9.31
N GLU A 57 -15.69 -29.31 -8.12
CA GLU A 57 -17.02 -29.23 -7.51
C GLU A 57 -18.04 -28.43 -8.38
N ILE A 58 -17.53 -27.68 -9.35
CA ILE A 58 -18.31 -26.91 -10.33
C ILE A 58 -18.31 -27.66 -11.67
N THR A 59 -19.39 -28.39 -11.94
CA THR A 59 -19.61 -28.99 -13.26
C THR A 59 -19.85 -27.90 -14.31
N PRO A 60 -19.19 -27.94 -15.49
CA PRO A 60 -19.43 -26.96 -16.55
C PRO A 60 -20.85 -27.14 -17.11
N SER A 61 -21.77 -26.39 -16.56
CA SER A 61 -23.16 -26.29 -17.04
C SER A 61 -23.42 -24.87 -17.52
N ARG A 62 -24.45 -24.67 -18.35
CA ARG A 62 -24.82 -23.36 -18.81
C ARG A 62 -25.20 -22.44 -17.65
N ALA A 63 -25.88 -22.96 -16.64
CA ALA A 63 -26.22 -22.22 -15.42
C ALA A 63 -24.97 -21.83 -14.61
N SER A 64 -23.99 -22.72 -14.47
CA SER A 64 -22.68 -22.45 -13.83
C SER A 64 -21.86 -21.37 -14.55
N ASN A 65 -21.91 -21.36 -15.88
CA ASN A 65 -21.22 -20.34 -16.67
C ASN A 65 -21.90 -18.97 -16.52
N GLU A 66 -23.22 -18.91 -16.50
CA GLU A 66 -23.96 -17.67 -16.25
C GLU A 66 -23.70 -17.12 -14.83
N GLU A 67 -23.56 -17.99 -13.85
CA GLU A 67 -23.20 -17.60 -12.49
C GLU A 67 -21.75 -17.09 -12.41
N LEU A 68 -20.81 -17.78 -13.07
CA LEU A 68 -19.42 -17.35 -13.17
C LEU A 68 -19.30 -15.98 -13.87
N GLU A 69 -20.04 -15.77 -14.95
CA GLU A 69 -20.07 -14.46 -15.63
C GLU A 69 -20.62 -13.35 -14.72
N LYS A 70 -21.62 -13.63 -13.90
CA LYS A 70 -22.14 -12.67 -12.93
C LYS A 70 -21.09 -12.33 -11.87
N GLU A 71 -20.39 -13.33 -11.34
CA GLU A 71 -19.31 -13.11 -10.37
C GLU A 71 -18.13 -12.37 -11.00
N LEU A 72 -17.70 -12.72 -12.22
CA LEU A 72 -16.66 -11.98 -12.93
C LEU A 72 -17.03 -10.51 -13.15
N ASN A 73 -18.29 -10.25 -13.55
CA ASN A 73 -18.79 -8.88 -13.71
C ASN A 73 -18.84 -8.13 -12.36
N ARG A 74 -19.15 -8.84 -11.27
CA ARG A 74 -19.13 -8.28 -9.91
C ARG A 74 -17.70 -7.92 -9.50
N TYR A 75 -16.73 -8.81 -9.73
CA TYR A 75 -15.31 -8.53 -9.49
C TYR A 75 -14.79 -7.38 -10.35
N ALA A 76 -15.12 -7.37 -11.64
CA ALA A 76 -14.73 -6.28 -12.54
C ALA A 76 -15.26 -4.92 -12.06
N LYS A 77 -16.52 -4.85 -11.62
CA LYS A 77 -17.10 -3.64 -11.03
C LYS A 77 -16.41 -3.26 -9.71
N ALA A 78 -16.10 -4.23 -8.85
CA ALA A 78 -15.40 -3.98 -7.60
C ALA A 78 -13.98 -3.44 -7.85
N VAL A 79 -13.25 -4.02 -8.81
CA VAL A 79 -11.92 -3.52 -9.22
C VAL A 79 -12.01 -2.11 -9.77
N THR A 80 -12.94 -1.82 -10.69
CA THR A 80 -13.13 -0.47 -11.24
C THR A 80 -13.52 0.55 -10.15
N SER A 81 -14.34 0.14 -9.19
CA SER A 81 -14.70 0.97 -8.04
C SER A 81 -13.48 1.27 -7.15
N LEU A 82 -12.65 0.25 -6.89
CA LEU A 82 -11.39 0.39 -6.17
C LEU A 82 -10.43 1.32 -6.92
N GLU A 83 -10.21 1.10 -8.20
CA GLU A 83 -9.36 1.96 -9.04
C GLU A 83 -9.82 3.42 -8.99
N THR A 84 -11.13 3.65 -9.08
CA THR A 84 -11.72 5.00 -9.00
C THR A 84 -11.48 5.62 -7.62
N ALA A 85 -11.64 4.85 -6.55
CA ALA A 85 -11.41 5.31 -5.18
C ALA A 85 -9.92 5.61 -4.91
N TYR A 86 -9.00 4.83 -5.49
CA TYR A 86 -7.56 5.05 -5.32
C TYR A 86 -6.95 6.07 -6.28
N LYS A 87 -7.63 6.43 -7.37
CA LYS A 87 -7.13 7.38 -8.37
C LYS A 87 -6.64 8.72 -7.79
N PRO A 88 -7.30 9.36 -6.82
CA PRO A 88 -6.79 10.58 -6.18
C PRO A 88 -5.44 10.35 -5.50
N PHE A 89 -5.29 9.22 -4.79
CA PHE A 89 -4.05 8.87 -4.09
C PHE A 89 -2.90 8.56 -5.04
N LEU A 90 -3.17 7.94 -6.20
CA LEU A 90 -2.15 7.67 -7.21
C LEU A 90 -1.58 8.97 -7.79
N ALA A 91 -2.39 9.99 -7.96
CA ALA A 91 -1.91 11.28 -8.44
C ALA A 91 -0.99 11.98 -7.44
N SER A 92 -1.25 11.85 -6.14
CA SER A 92 -0.42 12.41 -5.08
C SER A 92 0.81 11.54 -4.73
N SER A 93 0.80 10.25 -5.10
CA SER A 93 1.87 9.29 -4.81
C SER A 93 3.02 9.30 -5.82
N ALA A 94 2.95 10.12 -6.88
CA ALA A 94 4.04 10.23 -7.84
C ALA A 94 5.30 10.78 -7.18
N LEU A 95 6.38 9.99 -7.23
CA LEU A 95 7.69 10.44 -6.76
C LEU A 95 8.20 11.55 -7.67
N VAL A 96 8.31 12.75 -7.11
CA VAL A 96 8.91 13.89 -7.82
C VAL A 96 10.41 13.87 -7.58
N PRO A 97 11.25 13.87 -8.65
CA PRO A 97 12.69 13.95 -8.49
C PRO A 97 13.07 15.16 -7.65
N THR A 98 13.74 14.92 -6.52
CA THR A 98 14.12 15.95 -5.56
C THR A 98 15.62 15.87 -5.31
N THR A 99 16.31 16.99 -5.37
CA THR A 99 17.73 17.04 -5.01
C THR A 99 17.90 17.14 -3.49
N PRO A 100 19.03 16.68 -2.92
CA PRO A 100 19.33 16.81 -1.49
C PRO A 100 19.16 18.23 -0.95
N THR A 101 19.62 19.23 -1.70
CA THR A 101 19.52 20.64 -1.33
C THR A 101 18.06 21.14 -1.38
N ALA A 102 17.30 20.74 -2.40
CA ALA A 102 15.88 21.08 -2.50
C ALA A 102 15.09 20.50 -1.34
N PHE A 103 15.35 19.25 -0.97
CA PHE A 103 14.77 18.61 0.20
C PHE A 103 15.04 19.39 1.49
N GLN A 104 16.30 19.79 1.74
CA GLN A 104 16.63 20.56 2.95
C GLN A 104 15.92 21.92 2.99
N ASN A 105 15.83 22.61 1.85
CA ASN A 105 15.12 23.88 1.76
C ASN A 105 13.61 23.70 2.02
N GLU A 106 13.01 22.66 1.45
CA GLU A 106 11.61 22.34 1.67
C GLU A 106 11.33 21.98 3.13
N LEU A 107 12.21 21.18 3.77
CA LEU A 107 12.13 20.84 5.18
C LEU A 107 12.16 22.08 6.07
N LYS A 108 13.06 23.02 5.83
CA LYS A 108 13.12 24.29 6.57
C LYS A 108 11.87 25.12 6.38
N THR A 109 11.39 25.22 5.14
CA THR A 109 10.16 25.94 4.81
C THR A 109 8.95 25.37 5.54
N PHE A 110 8.78 24.05 5.53
CA PHE A 110 7.67 23.38 6.23
C PHE A 110 7.77 23.53 7.74
N ARG A 111 8.98 23.42 8.31
CA ARG A 111 9.23 23.67 9.73
C ARG A 111 8.80 25.08 10.14
N ASP A 112 9.25 26.07 9.41
CA ASP A 112 8.96 27.48 9.75
C ASP A 112 7.47 27.78 9.60
N ALA A 113 6.81 27.25 8.57
CA ALA A 113 5.37 27.36 8.39
C ALA A 113 4.59 26.66 9.52
N LEU A 114 5.05 25.46 9.95
CA LEU A 114 4.44 24.75 11.07
C LEU A 114 4.56 25.52 12.38
N ILE A 115 5.74 26.05 12.68
CA ILE A 115 5.96 26.87 13.90
C ILE A 115 5.05 28.09 13.88
N ALA A 116 4.95 28.79 12.75
CA ALA A 116 4.07 29.94 12.60
C ALA A 116 2.58 29.57 12.79
N SER A 117 2.14 28.45 12.20
CA SER A 117 0.79 27.93 12.36
C SER A 117 0.48 27.54 13.80
N CYS A 118 1.39 26.80 14.46
CA CYS A 118 1.25 26.43 15.86
C CYS A 118 1.16 27.67 16.77
N LYS A 119 2.02 28.66 16.54
CA LYS A 119 1.99 29.92 17.29
C LYS A 119 0.65 30.66 17.13
N LYS A 120 0.14 30.74 15.89
CA LYS A 120 -1.15 31.40 15.60
C LYS A 120 -2.33 30.71 16.30
N LYS A 121 -2.25 29.37 16.45
CA LYS A 121 -3.31 28.53 17.04
C LYS A 121 -3.10 28.25 18.53
N ASN A 122 -2.05 28.81 19.16
CA ASN A 122 -1.66 28.56 20.56
C ASN A 122 -1.37 27.05 20.82
N ILE A 123 -0.79 26.36 19.86
CA ILE A 123 -0.38 24.95 19.98
C ILE A 123 1.09 24.93 20.42
N LEU A 124 1.38 24.27 21.53
CA LEU A 124 2.75 24.06 21.96
C LEU A 124 3.43 23.00 21.08
N ILE A 125 4.59 23.32 20.56
CA ILE A 125 5.42 22.38 19.79
C ILE A 125 6.85 22.38 20.31
N THR A 126 7.45 21.18 20.48
CA THR A 126 8.87 21.06 20.85
C THR A 126 9.75 21.33 19.64
N ASP A 127 10.99 21.77 19.86
CA ASP A 127 11.93 21.98 18.75
C ASP A 127 12.15 20.69 17.96
N THR A 128 12.32 19.54 18.64
CA THR A 128 12.47 18.24 18.00
C THR A 128 11.27 17.89 17.11
N SER A 129 10.03 18.12 17.60
CA SER A 129 8.80 17.82 16.86
C SER A 129 8.60 18.74 15.67
N SER A 130 9.15 19.98 15.71
CA SER A 130 9.05 20.94 14.61
C SER A 130 9.73 20.47 13.32
N TRP A 131 10.72 19.57 13.43
CA TRP A 131 11.41 18.97 12.29
C TRP A 131 10.67 17.81 11.62
N LEU A 132 9.41 17.54 12.03
CA LEU A 132 8.55 16.53 11.40
C LEU A 132 9.16 15.11 11.37
N GLY A 133 10.05 14.79 12.30
CA GLY A 133 10.78 13.52 12.33
C GLY A 133 12.03 13.47 11.45
N PHE A 134 12.36 14.55 10.74
CA PHE A 134 13.53 14.65 9.85
C PHE A 134 14.69 15.43 10.48
N GLN A 135 14.80 15.44 11.80
CA GLN A 135 15.79 16.26 12.52
C GLN A 135 17.24 15.98 12.08
N VAL A 136 17.59 14.77 11.69
CA VAL A 136 18.91 14.39 11.18
C VAL A 136 19.31 15.25 10.00
N TYR A 137 18.34 15.61 9.16
CA TYR A 137 18.56 16.41 7.94
C TYR A 137 18.54 17.92 8.17
N SER A 138 18.45 18.36 9.41
CA SER A 138 18.61 19.78 9.75
C SER A 138 20.00 20.30 9.45
N THR A 139 21.00 19.43 9.60
CA THR A 139 22.43 19.75 9.41
C THR A 139 23.09 18.95 8.30
N GLN A 140 22.58 17.75 7.99
CA GLN A 140 23.14 16.85 7.00
C GLN A 140 22.18 16.67 5.82
N ALA A 141 22.67 16.75 4.60
CA ALA A 141 21.86 16.47 3.42
C ALA A 141 21.63 14.96 3.25
N PRO A 142 20.46 14.51 2.79
CA PRO A 142 20.23 13.12 2.45
C PRO A 142 21.08 12.69 1.24
N SER A 143 21.20 11.38 1.03
CA SER A 143 21.79 10.86 -0.20
C SER A 143 20.93 11.21 -1.42
N VAL A 144 21.54 11.29 -2.59
CA VAL A 144 20.83 11.59 -3.86
C VAL A 144 19.73 10.54 -4.13
N GLN A 145 20.01 9.28 -3.79
CA GLN A 145 19.08 8.17 -3.99
C GLN A 145 17.85 8.27 -3.05
N ALA A 146 18.05 8.69 -1.81
CA ALA A 146 16.99 8.81 -0.83
C ALA A 146 16.17 10.11 -0.97
N ALA A 147 16.73 11.17 -1.56
CA ALA A 147 16.14 12.50 -1.56
C ALA A 147 14.72 12.55 -2.12
N SER A 148 14.41 11.81 -3.18
CA SER A 148 13.07 11.80 -3.78
C SER A 148 12.05 11.09 -2.90
N THR A 149 12.40 9.94 -2.31
CA THR A 149 11.55 9.19 -1.39
C THR A 149 11.28 9.98 -0.12
N LEU A 150 12.34 10.58 0.44
CA LEU A 150 12.23 11.45 1.61
C LEU A 150 11.41 12.72 1.33
N GLY A 151 11.51 13.28 0.12
CA GLY A 151 10.70 14.41 -0.30
C GLY A 151 9.22 14.08 -0.36
N PHE A 152 8.87 12.89 -0.83
CA PHE A 152 7.50 12.39 -0.80
C PHE A 152 7.02 12.21 0.64
N GLU A 153 7.80 11.52 1.49
CA GLU A 153 7.46 11.28 2.89
C GLU A 153 7.28 12.60 3.65
N LEU A 154 8.19 13.57 3.43
CA LEU A 154 8.11 14.90 4.05
C LEU A 154 6.80 15.62 3.70
N LYS A 155 6.37 15.58 2.44
CA LYS A 155 5.10 16.18 2.00
C LYS A 155 3.90 15.50 2.64
N ALA A 156 3.91 14.16 2.72
CA ALA A 156 2.85 13.40 3.37
C ALA A 156 2.75 13.74 4.87
N VAL A 157 3.89 13.74 5.58
CA VAL A 157 3.94 14.11 7.01
C VAL A 157 3.50 15.56 7.22
N ASN A 158 3.96 16.49 6.39
CA ASN A 158 3.56 17.89 6.48
C ASN A 158 2.05 18.08 6.23
N SER A 159 1.47 17.40 5.23
CA SER A 159 0.01 17.42 4.99
C SER A 159 -0.75 16.94 6.22
N LEU A 160 -0.33 15.80 6.80
CA LEU A 160 -0.96 15.23 7.98
C LEU A 160 -0.87 16.17 9.20
N VAL A 161 0.34 16.66 9.50
CA VAL A 161 0.56 17.53 10.66
C VAL A 161 -0.22 18.85 10.53
N ASN A 162 -0.30 19.42 9.32
CA ASN A 162 -1.12 20.60 9.07
C ASN A 162 -2.61 20.33 9.35
N LYS A 163 -3.17 19.20 8.88
CA LYS A 163 -4.55 18.80 9.21
C LYS A 163 -4.76 18.67 10.72
N LEU A 164 -3.79 18.09 11.42
CA LEU A 164 -3.84 17.95 12.87
C LEU A 164 -3.81 19.32 13.59
N THR A 165 -3.09 20.32 13.07
CA THR A 165 -3.12 21.68 13.66
C THR A 165 -4.50 22.33 13.58
N ASP A 166 -5.36 21.90 12.64
CA ASP A 166 -6.74 22.43 12.49
C ASP A 166 -7.73 21.78 13.45
N CYS A 167 -7.32 20.72 14.15
CA CYS A 167 -8.19 19.98 15.06
C CYS A 167 -8.31 20.60 16.47
N GLY A 168 -7.63 21.69 16.76
CA GLY A 168 -7.67 22.35 18.07
C GLY A 168 -6.87 21.62 19.15
N LEU A 169 -5.75 21.04 18.77
CA LEU A 169 -4.80 20.41 19.68
C LEU A 169 -4.16 21.46 20.61
N SER A 170 -3.77 21.06 21.81
CA SER A 170 -3.04 21.93 22.75
C SER A 170 -1.51 21.80 22.61
N LYS A 171 -1.03 20.62 22.22
CA LYS A 171 0.40 20.36 22.14
C LYS A 171 0.74 19.21 21.17
N PHE A 172 1.81 19.39 20.40
CA PHE A 172 2.54 18.30 19.78
C PHE A 172 3.67 17.84 20.69
N ILE A 173 3.62 16.57 21.12
CA ILE A 173 4.59 15.99 22.05
C ILE A 173 5.74 15.37 21.27
N LYS A 174 5.43 14.59 20.22
CA LYS A 174 6.39 13.86 19.44
C LYS A 174 5.90 13.71 18.00
N VAL A 175 6.78 13.96 17.06
CA VAL A 175 6.67 13.51 15.67
C VAL A 175 7.94 12.72 15.39
N TYR A 176 7.80 11.44 15.17
CA TYR A 176 8.92 10.53 14.99
C TYR A 176 8.67 9.60 13.83
N ARG A 177 9.68 9.43 13.01
CA ARG A 177 9.74 8.43 11.96
C ARG A 177 11.01 7.60 12.11
N PRO A 178 10.99 6.30 11.93
CA PRO A 178 12.21 5.52 11.78
C PRO A 178 12.87 5.85 10.43
N GLN A 179 14.16 5.63 10.34
CA GLN A 179 14.88 5.75 9.08
C GLN A 179 14.44 4.65 8.12
N LEU A 180 14.24 5.02 6.86
CA LEU A 180 13.96 4.06 5.80
C LEU A 180 15.24 3.30 5.40
N PRO A 181 15.15 2.07 4.90
CA PRO A 181 16.31 1.30 4.44
C PRO A 181 17.15 2.07 3.40
N ILE A 182 16.52 2.82 2.52
CA ILE A 182 17.20 3.63 1.49
C ILE A 182 18.08 4.76 2.07
N GLU A 183 17.86 5.15 3.33
CA GLU A 183 18.67 6.18 4.00
C GLU A 183 20.01 5.63 4.51
N ASN A 184 20.05 4.34 4.79
CA ASN A 184 21.26 3.68 5.29
C ASN A 184 21.44 2.31 4.61
N PRO A 185 21.91 2.29 3.35
CA PRO A 185 22.04 1.06 2.58
C PRO A 185 22.99 0.03 3.21
N ALA A 186 23.90 0.46 4.10
CA ALA A 186 24.78 -0.46 4.82
C ALA A 186 24.06 -1.32 5.87
N ASN A 187 22.88 -0.90 6.32
CA ASN A 187 22.04 -1.63 7.29
C ASN A 187 20.84 -2.32 6.62
N ASN A 188 20.79 -2.30 5.30
CA ASN A 188 19.77 -3.04 4.58
C ASN A 188 20.15 -4.53 4.69
N PRO A 189 19.42 -5.38 5.45
CA PRO A 189 19.54 -6.81 5.27
C PRO A 189 19.22 -7.04 3.79
N GLU A 190 20.08 -7.78 3.10
CA GLU A 190 19.82 -8.21 1.72
C GLU A 190 18.37 -8.68 1.70
N GLU A 191 17.51 -7.92 1.00
CA GLU A 191 16.15 -8.37 0.79
C GLU A 191 16.33 -9.74 0.14
N ASP A 192 15.97 -10.79 0.88
CA ASP A 192 15.82 -12.11 0.30
C ASP A 192 14.82 -11.96 -0.84
N ALA A 193 15.36 -11.83 -2.06
CA ALA A 193 14.62 -11.56 -3.28
C ALA A 193 13.62 -12.69 -3.64
N ASP A 194 13.57 -13.72 -2.81
CA ASP A 194 12.75 -14.91 -2.98
C ASP A 194 11.48 -14.95 -2.10
N GLU A 195 11.15 -13.91 -1.33
CA GLU A 195 9.85 -13.89 -0.66
C GLU A 195 8.73 -13.53 -1.65
N PRO A 196 7.87 -14.49 -2.05
CA PRO A 196 6.80 -14.29 -3.04
C PRO A 196 5.65 -13.41 -2.55
N ASN A 197 5.80 -12.71 -1.43
CA ASN A 197 4.74 -11.97 -0.74
C ASN A 197 5.13 -10.52 -0.42
N GLN A 198 6.05 -9.92 -1.18
CA GLN A 198 6.31 -8.49 -1.02
C GLN A 198 5.05 -7.70 -1.40
N ALA A 199 4.51 -6.97 -0.41
CA ALA A 199 3.42 -6.06 -0.66
C ALA A 199 3.82 -5.05 -1.76
N PRO A 200 2.92 -4.72 -2.71
CA PRO A 200 3.22 -3.81 -3.81
C PRO A 200 3.47 -2.35 -3.36
N TRP A 201 3.56 -2.11 -2.06
CA TRP A 201 3.80 -0.80 -1.45
C TRP A 201 4.86 -0.90 -0.35
N THR A 202 5.65 0.14 -0.21
CA THR A 202 6.60 0.29 0.89
C THR A 202 5.94 1.10 2.00
N PRO A 203 5.72 0.53 3.21
CA PRO A 203 5.16 1.27 4.32
C PRO A 203 6.16 2.31 4.83
N MET A 204 5.68 3.52 5.10
CA MET A 204 6.44 4.60 5.74
C MET A 204 5.88 4.81 7.14
N PRO A 205 6.48 4.17 8.17
CA PRO A 205 5.95 4.24 9.52
C PRO A 205 6.16 5.63 10.14
N LEU A 206 5.14 6.10 10.85
CA LEU A 206 5.12 7.40 11.50
C LEU A 206 4.46 7.29 12.87
N GLU A 207 5.08 7.86 13.90
CA GLU A 207 4.52 7.97 15.23
C GLU A 207 4.28 9.44 15.56
N ILE A 208 3.04 9.78 15.87
CA ILE A 208 2.67 11.13 16.30
C ILE A 208 2.04 11.06 17.70
N ALA A 209 2.60 11.81 18.65
CA ALA A 209 2.03 11.99 19.96
C ALA A 209 1.59 13.44 20.12
N PHE A 210 0.35 13.65 20.48
CA PHE A 210 -0.25 14.97 20.69
C PHE A 210 -1.18 14.98 21.90
N GLN A 211 -1.48 16.17 22.38
CA GLN A 211 -2.38 16.43 23.50
C GLN A 211 -3.51 17.35 23.05
N GLY A 212 -4.70 17.06 23.53
CA GLY A 212 -5.88 17.87 23.26
C GLY A 212 -7.04 17.45 24.17
N ASN A 213 -8.12 18.19 24.12
CA ASN A 213 -9.36 17.75 24.74
C ASN A 213 -9.99 16.59 23.95
N ARG A 214 -11.01 15.96 24.48
CA ARG A 214 -11.69 14.80 23.86
C ARG A 214 -12.16 15.11 22.43
N GLU A 215 -12.74 16.29 22.23
CA GLU A 215 -13.27 16.69 20.92
C GLU A 215 -12.15 16.87 19.89
N SER A 216 -11.06 17.52 20.29
CA SER A 216 -9.87 17.70 19.44
C SER A 216 -9.25 16.37 19.04
N VAL A 217 -9.16 15.42 19.98
CA VAL A 217 -8.61 14.08 19.69
C VAL A 217 -9.51 13.34 18.70
N LEU A 218 -10.84 13.37 18.86
CA LEU A 218 -11.77 12.75 17.92
C LEU A 218 -11.69 13.40 16.53
N LYS A 219 -11.61 14.74 16.47
CA LYS A 219 -11.40 15.45 15.19
C LYS A 219 -10.09 15.06 14.53
N ALA A 220 -9.02 14.93 15.31
CA ALA A 220 -7.72 14.51 14.81
C ALA A 220 -7.77 13.09 14.22
N MET A 221 -8.42 12.16 14.89
CA MET A 221 -8.58 10.78 14.39
C MET A 221 -9.38 10.74 13.07
N ASN A 222 -10.49 11.49 12.99
CA ASN A 222 -11.27 11.59 11.75
C ASN A 222 -10.44 12.24 10.64
N ALA A 223 -9.67 13.30 10.93
CA ALA A 223 -8.84 13.97 9.94
C ALA A 223 -7.74 13.06 9.35
N ILE A 224 -7.26 12.06 10.11
CA ILE A 224 -6.32 11.06 9.61
C ILE A 224 -7.02 10.11 8.64
N THR A 225 -8.20 9.58 9.02
CA THR A 225 -8.94 8.62 8.21
C THR A 225 -9.57 9.22 6.97
N ASP A 226 -10.00 10.47 7.05
CA ASP A 226 -10.64 11.21 5.95
C ASP A 226 -9.64 11.90 5.01
N SER A 227 -8.34 11.62 5.17
CA SER A 227 -7.32 12.21 4.32
C SER A 227 -7.46 11.73 2.87
N GLN A 228 -7.65 12.68 1.93
CA GLN A 228 -7.75 12.39 0.50
C GLN A 228 -6.43 12.61 -0.26
N ASP A 229 -5.46 13.29 0.36
CA ASP A 229 -4.18 13.61 -0.30
C ASP A 229 -3.21 12.43 -0.25
N TYR A 230 -3.18 11.73 0.87
CA TYR A 230 -2.30 10.59 1.13
C TYR A 230 -3.08 9.50 1.86
N LEU A 231 -2.75 8.24 1.57
CA LEU A 231 -3.35 7.10 2.26
C LEU A 231 -2.62 6.88 3.60
N PHE A 232 -3.32 7.15 4.70
CA PHE A 232 -2.84 6.85 6.04
C PHE A 232 -3.59 5.66 6.64
N THR A 233 -2.85 4.71 7.19
CA THR A 233 -3.41 3.56 7.90
C THR A 233 -3.02 3.66 9.37
N VAL A 234 -3.99 3.63 10.25
CA VAL A 234 -3.74 3.67 11.70
C VAL A 234 -3.55 2.25 12.22
N ASN A 235 -2.31 1.89 12.53
CA ASN A 235 -1.96 0.57 13.02
C ASN A 235 -2.13 0.42 14.53
N SER A 236 -1.93 1.51 15.28
CA SER A 236 -1.98 1.48 16.75
C SER A 236 -2.40 2.83 17.31
N ILE A 237 -3.24 2.80 18.34
CA ILE A 237 -3.68 3.99 19.07
C ILE A 237 -3.44 3.74 20.56
N ARG A 238 -2.77 4.70 21.20
CA ARG A 238 -2.59 4.69 22.66
C ARG A 238 -3.10 6.00 23.24
N ILE A 239 -4.13 5.95 24.06
CA ILE A 239 -4.71 7.11 24.73
C ILE A 239 -4.37 7.04 26.21
N ARG A 240 -3.90 8.17 26.78
CA ARG A 240 -3.66 8.35 28.21
C ARG A 240 -4.34 9.62 28.68
N ASN A 241 -5.04 9.56 29.80
CA ASN A 241 -5.54 10.75 30.46
C ASN A 241 -4.40 11.45 31.21
N GLU A 242 -4.34 12.76 31.12
CA GLU A 242 -3.38 13.57 31.87
C GLU A 242 -3.62 13.47 33.39
N ARG A 243 -4.90 13.42 33.78
CA ARG A 243 -5.31 13.20 35.15
C ARG A 243 -5.56 11.70 35.36
N MET A 244 -4.69 11.06 36.13
CA MET A 244 -4.87 9.66 36.51
C MET A 244 -5.94 9.43 37.59
N MET A 245 -6.45 10.51 38.22
CA MET A 245 -7.54 10.39 39.20
C MET A 245 -8.88 10.27 38.45
N PRO A 246 -9.76 9.33 38.86
CA PRO A 246 -11.13 9.29 38.36
C PRO A 246 -11.79 10.63 38.65
N PRO A 247 -12.71 11.09 37.79
CA PRO A 247 -13.50 12.30 38.08
C PRO A 247 -14.16 12.13 39.47
N PRO A 248 -14.17 13.17 40.31
CA PRO A 248 -14.83 13.09 41.61
C PRO A 248 -16.26 12.61 41.38
N ILE A 249 -16.64 11.52 42.01
CA ILE A 249 -18.00 11.02 41.99
C ILE A 249 -18.84 12.12 42.60
N ALA A 250 -19.71 12.76 41.81
CA ALA A 250 -20.63 13.74 42.32
C ALA A 250 -21.46 13.05 43.42
N ASN A 251 -21.23 13.43 44.67
CA ASN A 251 -21.94 12.86 45.77
C ASN A 251 -23.40 13.34 45.68
N PRO A 252 -24.38 12.50 45.36
CA PRO A 252 -25.78 12.93 45.19
C PRO A 252 -26.35 13.55 46.47
N ALA A 253 -25.70 13.35 47.64
CA ALA A 253 -26.06 13.94 48.91
C ALA A 253 -25.65 15.41 49.06
N ALA A 254 -24.87 16.01 48.13
CA ALA A 254 -24.48 17.41 48.15
C ALA A 254 -25.39 18.36 47.35
N ALA A 255 -26.48 17.85 46.75
CA ALA A 255 -27.52 18.66 46.25
C ALA A 255 -28.25 19.31 47.42
N LYS A 256 -27.82 20.52 47.79
CA LYS A 256 -28.48 21.36 48.80
C LYS A 256 -29.96 21.49 48.41
N PRO A 257 -30.92 21.15 49.31
CA PRO A 257 -32.34 21.33 49.00
C PRO A 257 -32.55 22.80 48.68
N ALA A 258 -33.14 23.10 47.54
CA ALA A 258 -33.57 24.45 47.18
C ALA A 258 -34.42 24.99 48.32
N ALA A 259 -33.97 26.08 48.93
CA ALA A 259 -34.69 26.75 49.98
C ALA A 259 -36.11 27.13 49.45
N ALA A 260 -37.13 26.60 50.12
CA ALA A 260 -38.52 26.92 49.84
C ALA A 260 -38.69 28.42 49.96
N GLN A 261 -39.12 29.08 48.91
CA GLN A 261 -39.56 30.49 48.95
C GLN A 261 -40.78 30.57 49.86
N PRO A 262 -40.73 31.47 50.84
CA PRO A 262 -41.93 31.70 51.64
C PRO A 262 -43.06 32.29 50.77
N ALA A 263 -44.23 31.67 50.81
CA ALA A 263 -45.43 32.19 50.17
C ALA A 263 -45.71 33.61 50.70
N ALA A 264 -45.74 34.59 49.79
CA ALA A 264 -46.15 35.94 50.07
C ALA A 264 -47.60 35.93 50.59
N GLY A 265 -47.77 36.42 51.83
CA GLY A 265 -48.99 36.45 52.54
C GLY A 265 -50.06 37.35 51.89
N ALA A 266 -51.26 36.97 52.16
CA ALA A 266 -52.49 37.61 51.77
C ALA A 266 -52.58 39.07 52.14
N ALA A 267 -53.00 39.92 51.22
CA ALA A 267 -53.46 41.27 51.45
C ALA A 267 -54.75 41.21 52.23
N SER A 268 -54.81 41.83 53.38
CA SER A 268 -56.07 42.19 54.08
C SER A 268 -56.53 43.58 53.64
N LEU A 269 -57.74 43.61 53.15
CA LEU A 269 -58.54 44.82 52.97
C LEU A 269 -58.96 45.41 54.33
N THR A 270 -58.68 46.65 54.57
CA THR A 270 -59.61 47.69 55.13
C THR A 270 -59.11 49.04 54.74
#